data_1458ae554c520ace8f5cdecd5e75ce62
#
_entry.id   1458ae554c520ace8f5cdecd5e75ce62
#
_cell.length_a   1.000
_cell.length_b   1.000
_cell.length_c   1.000
_cell.angle_alpha   90.00
_cell.angle_beta   90.00
_cell.angle_gamma   90.00
#
_symmetry.space_group_name_H-M   'P 1'
#
loop_
_entity.id
_entity.type
_entity.pdbx_description
1 polymer ?
#
loop_
_entity_poly.entity_id
_entity_poly.type
_entity_poly.pdbx_seq_one_letter_code
_entity_poly.pdbx_strand_id
1 'polypeptide(L)'
;MTDKRDITLEVGDKEFTFELTPQDVTKYFNAVTQTNKVSPANNLLVTTVKQEERATLKSQLGNPVLVMQLAGALLEEYGPDVEITVKKPSITPND
;
A
#
# COMPACT_ATOMS: atom_id res chain seq x y z
N MET A 1 -20.03 0.24 9.49
CA MET A 1 -19.33 1.31 8.77
C MET A 1 -17.97 0.82 8.28
N THR A 2 -17.70 1.02 7.04
CA THR A 2 -16.42 0.61 6.48
C THR A 2 -15.51 1.81 6.34
N ASP A 3 -14.24 1.59 6.60
CA ASP A 3 -13.21 2.60 6.38
C ASP A 3 -12.55 2.41 5.03
N LYS A 4 -13.34 1.97 4.07
CA LYS A 4 -12.84 1.72 2.73
C LYS A 4 -12.46 3.05 2.07
N ARG A 5 -11.33 3.06 1.40
CA ARG A 5 -10.88 4.21 0.64
C ARG A 5 -10.59 3.80 -0.78
N ASP A 6 -11.05 4.61 -1.71
CA ASP A 6 -10.75 4.43 -3.12
C ASP A 6 -9.54 5.28 -3.47
N ILE A 7 -8.53 4.65 -4.01
CA ILE A 7 -7.28 5.32 -4.37
C ILE A 7 -6.97 4.98 -5.82
N THR A 8 -6.76 6.02 -6.62
CA THR A 8 -6.42 5.84 -8.03
C THR A 8 -4.96 6.18 -8.23
N LEU A 9 -4.22 5.24 -8.80
CA LEU A 9 -2.82 5.42 -9.14
C LEU A 9 -2.66 5.47 -10.64
N GLU A 10 -1.80 6.37 -11.09
CA GLU A 10 -1.46 6.48 -12.51
C GLU A 10 -0.16 5.73 -12.77
N VAL A 11 -0.19 4.86 -13.77
CA VAL A 11 0.98 4.09 -14.16
C VAL A 11 1.18 4.34 -15.66
N GLY A 12 2.06 5.29 -15.98
CA GLY A 12 2.22 5.69 -17.35
C GLY A 12 0.96 6.34 -17.87
N ASP A 13 0.37 5.79 -18.91
CA ASP A 13 -0.86 6.31 -19.50
C ASP A 13 -2.10 5.57 -19.01
N LYS A 14 -1.96 4.73 -17.97
CA LYS A 14 -3.06 3.94 -17.44
C LYS A 14 -3.36 4.35 -16.00
N GLU A 15 -4.59 4.12 -15.60
CA GLU A 15 -5.03 4.39 -14.23
C GLU A 15 -5.63 3.13 -13.66
N PHE A 16 -5.37 2.91 -12.37
CA PHE A 16 -5.94 1.79 -11.64
C PHE A 16 -6.50 2.30 -10.34
N THR A 17 -7.72 1.91 -10.03
CA THR A 17 -8.38 2.30 -8.80
C THR A 17 -8.44 1.12 -7.86
N PHE A 18 -8.01 1.35 -6.64
CA PHE A 18 -7.96 0.33 -5.60
C PHE A 18 -8.92 0.70 -4.48
N GLU A 19 -9.61 -0.30 -3.96
CA GLU A 19 -10.47 -0.13 -2.80
C GLU A 19 -9.81 -0.80 -1.61
N LEU A 20 -9.32 0.00 -0.68
CA LEU A 20 -8.57 -0.50 0.46
C LEU A 20 -9.40 -0.40 1.72
N THR A 21 -9.37 -1.47 2.50
CA THR A 21 -9.94 -1.49 3.85
C THR A 21 -8.81 -1.71 4.85
N PRO A 22 -9.06 -1.40 6.14
CA PRO A 22 -8.05 -1.69 7.15
C PRO A 22 -7.68 -3.17 7.20
N GLN A 23 -8.64 -4.05 6.91
CA GLN A 23 -8.36 -5.48 6.89
C GLN A 23 -7.38 -5.84 5.79
N ASP A 24 -7.53 -5.23 4.62
CA ASP A 24 -6.62 -5.49 3.50
C ASP A 24 -5.20 -5.09 3.88
N VAL A 25 -5.03 -3.93 4.49
CA VAL A 25 -3.73 -3.42 4.87
C VAL A 25 -3.12 -4.29 5.97
N THR A 26 -3.92 -4.66 6.95
CA THR A 26 -3.45 -5.52 8.04
C THR A 26 -2.98 -6.87 7.50
N LYS A 27 -3.76 -7.44 6.59
CA LYS A 27 -3.39 -8.72 6.00
C LYS A 27 -2.07 -8.62 5.26
N TYR A 28 -1.87 -7.51 4.56
CA TYR A 28 -0.62 -7.30 3.85
C TYR A 28 0.56 -7.23 4.82
N PHE A 29 0.43 -6.43 5.87
CA PHE A 29 1.53 -6.29 6.82
C PHE A 29 1.84 -7.61 7.53
N ASN A 30 0.80 -8.40 7.81
CA ASN A 30 1.02 -9.68 8.47
C ASN A 30 1.67 -10.71 7.55
N ALA A 31 1.54 -10.53 6.25
CA ALA A 31 2.10 -11.49 5.31
C ALA A 31 3.53 -11.16 4.90
N VAL A 32 3.95 -9.90 5.07
CA VAL A 32 5.28 -9.48 4.65
C VAL A 32 6.32 -10.02 5.63
N THR A 33 7.39 -10.60 5.07
CA THR A 33 8.54 -11.03 5.87
C THR A 33 9.80 -10.48 5.25
N GLN A 34 10.94 -10.70 5.90
CA GLN A 34 12.21 -10.23 5.36
C GLN A 34 12.53 -10.86 4.01
N THR A 35 12.08 -12.09 3.80
CA THR A 35 12.41 -12.80 2.58
C THR A 35 11.24 -12.91 1.61
N ASN A 36 10.06 -12.38 1.98
CA ASN A 36 8.88 -12.50 1.13
C ASN A 36 8.12 -11.18 1.16
N LYS A 37 8.49 -10.27 0.28
CA LYS A 37 7.85 -8.96 0.23
C LYS A 37 7.04 -8.75 -1.04
N VAL A 38 7.50 -9.34 -2.14
CA VAL A 38 6.86 -9.09 -3.43
C VAL A 38 5.52 -9.81 -3.51
N SER A 39 5.44 -11.03 -3.04
CA SER A 39 4.21 -11.80 -3.14
C SER A 39 3.06 -11.16 -2.36
N PRO A 40 3.26 -10.76 -1.09
CA PRO A 40 2.17 -10.06 -0.40
C PRO A 40 1.79 -8.75 -1.08
N ALA A 41 2.76 -7.99 -1.60
CA ALA A 41 2.47 -6.75 -2.30
C ALA A 41 1.66 -7.02 -3.56
N ASN A 42 2.05 -8.03 -4.32
CA ASN A 42 1.30 -8.40 -5.52
C ASN A 42 -0.13 -8.79 -5.17
N ASN A 43 -0.30 -9.57 -4.11
CA ASN A 43 -1.63 -9.98 -3.68
C ASN A 43 -2.48 -8.79 -3.25
N LEU A 44 -1.88 -7.85 -2.53
CA LEU A 44 -2.60 -6.65 -2.13
C LEU A 44 -3.14 -5.90 -3.35
N LEU A 45 -2.29 -5.71 -4.35
CA LEU A 45 -2.70 -4.97 -5.54
C LEU A 45 -3.80 -5.70 -6.30
N VAL A 46 -3.63 -7.00 -6.51
CA VAL A 46 -4.56 -7.76 -7.34
C VAL A 46 -5.91 -7.91 -6.66
N THR A 47 -5.94 -8.03 -5.35
CA THR A 47 -7.21 -8.27 -4.65
C THR A 47 -7.97 -6.98 -4.38
N THR A 48 -7.33 -5.82 -4.43
CA THR A 48 -8.00 -4.55 -4.11
C THR A 48 -8.32 -3.72 -5.33
N VAL A 49 -7.69 -3.98 -6.48
CA VAL A 49 -7.98 -3.21 -7.68
C VAL A 49 -9.39 -3.53 -8.18
N LYS A 50 -10.01 -2.55 -8.82
CA LYS A 50 -11.33 -2.76 -9.40
C LYS A 50 -11.31 -3.95 -10.35
N GLN A 51 -12.39 -4.71 -10.32
CA GLN A 51 -12.44 -5.97 -11.06
C GLN A 51 -12.22 -5.77 -12.55
N GLU A 52 -12.79 -4.71 -13.12
CA GLU A 52 -12.67 -4.48 -14.55
C GLU A 52 -11.25 -4.07 -14.96
N GLU A 53 -10.41 -3.69 -14.00
CA GLU A 53 -9.04 -3.29 -14.28
C GLU A 53 -8.01 -4.36 -13.90
N ARG A 54 -8.48 -5.45 -13.33
CA ARG A 54 -7.56 -6.45 -12.76
C ARG A 54 -6.69 -7.11 -13.82
N ALA A 55 -7.28 -7.48 -14.95
CA ALA A 55 -6.51 -8.15 -15.99
C ALA A 55 -5.42 -7.24 -16.54
N THR A 56 -5.75 -5.96 -16.75
CA THR A 56 -4.78 -5.00 -17.25
C THR A 56 -3.66 -4.80 -16.24
N LEU A 57 -4.03 -4.67 -14.95
CA LEU A 57 -3.03 -4.51 -13.91
C LEU A 57 -2.09 -5.71 -13.86
N LYS A 58 -2.65 -6.93 -13.92
CA LYS A 58 -1.82 -8.12 -13.85
C LYS A 58 -0.78 -8.14 -14.97
N SER A 59 -1.13 -7.62 -16.13
CA SER A 59 -0.18 -7.60 -17.24
C SER A 59 0.99 -6.65 -16.96
N GLN A 60 0.85 -5.74 -16.00
CA GLN A 60 1.91 -4.81 -15.63
C GLN A 60 2.77 -5.32 -14.49
N LEU A 61 2.37 -6.37 -13.81
CA LEU A 61 3.02 -6.79 -12.57
C LEU A 61 4.12 -7.81 -12.77
N GLY A 62 4.65 -7.90 -14.00
CA GLY A 62 5.80 -8.79 -14.23
C GLY A 62 7.09 -8.27 -13.64
N ASN A 63 7.15 -6.99 -13.33
CA ASN A 63 8.35 -6.37 -12.77
C ASN A 63 8.18 -6.22 -11.27
N PRO A 64 8.95 -6.94 -10.45
CA PRO A 64 8.78 -6.85 -9.00
C PRO A 64 9.08 -5.47 -8.43
N VAL A 65 9.93 -4.69 -9.09
CA VAL A 65 10.19 -3.33 -8.62
C VAL A 65 8.93 -2.50 -8.75
N LEU A 66 8.23 -2.63 -9.89
CA LEU A 66 6.97 -1.93 -10.07
C LEU A 66 5.93 -2.37 -9.05
N VAL A 67 5.87 -3.66 -8.76
CA VAL A 67 4.96 -4.17 -7.74
C VAL A 67 5.19 -3.46 -6.41
N MET A 68 6.44 -3.35 -6.00
CA MET A 68 6.75 -2.71 -4.73
C MET A 68 6.50 -1.21 -4.78
N GLN A 69 6.76 -0.58 -5.91
CA GLN A 69 6.49 0.85 -6.04
C GLN A 69 5.00 1.14 -5.96
N LEU A 70 4.18 0.31 -6.61
CA LEU A 70 2.73 0.51 -6.56
C LEU A 70 2.20 0.29 -5.15
N ALA A 71 2.65 -0.78 -4.50
CA ALA A 71 2.20 -1.05 -3.13
C ALA A 71 2.61 0.08 -2.20
N GLY A 72 3.84 0.57 -2.35
CA GLY A 72 4.31 1.67 -1.53
C GLY A 72 3.49 2.93 -1.73
N ALA A 73 3.23 3.29 -2.99
CA ALA A 73 2.42 4.47 -3.28
C ALA A 73 1.01 4.33 -2.73
N LEU A 74 0.45 3.12 -2.86
CA LEU A 74 -0.89 2.85 -2.38
C LEU A 74 -0.99 3.02 -0.87
N LEU A 75 -0.03 2.46 -0.16
CA LEU A 75 -0.02 2.53 1.30
C LEU A 75 0.24 3.95 1.79
N GLU A 76 1.10 4.67 1.08
CA GLU A 76 1.36 6.05 1.44
C GLU A 76 0.09 6.89 1.30
N GLU A 77 -0.65 6.68 0.24
CA GLU A 77 -1.88 7.41 0.03
C GLU A 77 -2.96 7.00 1.01
N TYR A 78 -2.96 5.75 1.41
CA TYR A 78 -3.94 5.24 2.38
C TYR A 78 -3.68 5.79 3.77
N GLY A 79 -2.44 6.10 4.09
CA GLY A 79 -2.09 6.58 5.41
C GLY A 79 -2.79 7.89 5.74
N PRO A 80 -3.03 8.14 7.01
CA PRO A 80 -3.66 9.38 7.42
C PRO A 80 -2.75 10.57 7.19
N ASP A 81 -3.35 11.71 6.89
CA ASP A 81 -2.61 12.95 6.73
C ASP A 81 -2.38 13.56 8.11
N VAL A 82 -1.58 12.88 8.91
CA VAL A 82 -1.32 13.25 10.29
C VAL A 82 0.17 13.24 10.51
N GLU A 83 0.66 14.32 11.09
CA GLU A 83 2.06 14.39 11.44
C GLU A 83 2.28 13.59 12.73
N ILE A 84 3.20 12.64 12.66
CA ILE A 84 3.51 11.79 13.81
C ILE A 84 4.95 12.06 14.21
N THR A 85 5.11 12.55 15.42
CA THR A 85 6.45 12.82 15.96
C THR A 85 6.64 12.01 17.21
N VAL A 86 7.87 11.61 17.45
CA VAL A 86 8.21 10.90 18.66
C VAL A 86 8.34 11.91 19.78
N LYS A 87 7.58 11.72 20.85
CA LYS A 87 7.70 12.57 22.01
C LYS A 87 8.88 12.08 22.83
N LYS A 88 9.89 12.92 22.92
CA LYS A 88 11.09 12.56 23.64
C LYS A 88 10.88 12.74 25.12
N PRO A 89 11.57 11.94 25.96
CA PRO A 89 11.50 12.14 27.38
C PRO A 89 11.90 13.56 27.75
N SER A 90 11.29 14.09 28.77
CA SER A 90 11.58 15.44 29.19
C SER A 90 12.94 15.56 29.88
N ILE A 91 13.58 14.45 30.14
CA ILE A 91 14.91 14.49 30.73
C ILE A 91 15.89 14.95 29.69
N THR A 92 16.50 16.09 29.91
CA THR A 92 17.57 16.51 29.06
C THR A 92 18.86 16.11 29.71
N PRO A 93 19.71 15.53 29.02
CA PRO A 93 21.02 15.24 29.52
C PRO A 93 21.74 16.53 29.71
N ASN A 94 21.94 16.84 30.49
CA ASN A 94 22.58 17.89 30.65
C ASN A 94 22.34 18.82 30.47
N ASP A 95 21.95 18.91 30.39
CA ASP A 95 21.82 19.54 30.11
C ASP A 95 22.02 19.76 30.09
#